data_214d55814166cfebcb24a0b6ad9dac58
#
_entry.id   214d55814166cfebcb24a0b6ad9dac58
#
_cell.length_a   1.000
_cell.length_b   1.000
_cell.length_c   1.000
_cell.angle_alpha   90.00
_cell.angle_beta   90.00
_cell.angle_gamma   90.00
#
_symmetry.space_group_name_H-M   'P 1'
#
loop_
_entity.id
_entity.type
_entity.pdbx_description
1 polymer ?
#
loop_
_entity_poly.entity_id
_entity_poly.type
_entity_poly.pdbx_seq_one_letter_code
_entity_poly.pdbx_strand_id
1 'polypeptide(L)'
;MAIVRSLGKAARRAGMRAGDDLVSLGGIPVRDILDCLYFDGEEKFDAEVVRSGKRRVLHVRKSADEPLGIELEEEMRPMRCRNKCVFCFVDQLPKGMRESLYVKDDDYRYSFISGSYVTLTNLSDDDIDRIIRLGLSPIYISVHAFTDEVRRRLVTNPGTDTLIARMRKLGAAGIKMHTQLVIVPGLNDGEELTKSIRGLHGVEGVATVAVVPVGLTGHREGLAPLRPATREESAATVKQVEALNAELGG
;
A
#
# COMPACT_ATOMS: atom_id res chain seq x y z
N MET A 1 10.35 -18.52 5.25
CA MET A 1 10.25 -19.13 6.60
C MET A 1 10.10 -17.98 7.59
N ALA A 2 9.17 -18.08 8.52
CA ALA A 2 8.93 -17.05 9.53
C ALA A 2 9.58 -17.46 10.86
N ILE A 3 10.90 -17.33 10.93
CA ILE A 3 11.67 -17.72 12.13
C ILE A 3 11.41 -16.70 13.24
N VAL A 4 11.03 -17.22 14.39
CA VAL A 4 10.74 -16.40 15.58
C VAL A 4 12.06 -15.96 16.23
N ARG A 5 12.28 -14.65 16.35
CA ARG A 5 13.43 -14.04 17.04
C ARG A 5 13.12 -13.83 18.52
N SER A 6 11.99 -13.22 18.82
CA SER A 6 11.57 -12.95 20.19
C SER A 6 10.05 -13.16 20.37
N LEU A 7 9.61 -13.22 21.61
CA LEU A 7 8.25 -13.61 21.98
C LEU A 7 7.76 -12.83 23.20
N GLY A 8 6.50 -12.41 23.15
CA GLY A 8 5.78 -11.93 24.31
C GLY A 8 5.38 -13.05 25.29
N LYS A 9 4.73 -12.65 26.39
CA LYS A 9 4.33 -13.56 27.45
C LYS A 9 3.32 -14.61 26.96
N ALA A 10 2.33 -14.20 26.17
CA ALA A 10 1.28 -15.09 25.67
C ALA A 10 1.84 -16.21 24.80
N ALA A 11 2.70 -15.88 23.84
CA ALA A 11 3.33 -16.85 22.94
C ALA A 11 4.23 -17.83 23.73
N ARG A 12 5.03 -17.35 24.68
CA ARG A 12 5.85 -18.20 25.57
C ARG A 12 5.00 -19.16 26.40
N ARG A 13 3.89 -18.67 26.96
CA ARG A 13 2.95 -19.46 27.76
C ARG A 13 2.31 -20.60 26.94
N ALA A 14 2.06 -20.34 25.64
CA ALA A 14 1.61 -21.35 24.70
C ALA A 14 2.69 -22.37 24.30
N GLY A 15 3.94 -22.17 24.71
CA GLY A 15 5.06 -23.08 24.42
C GLY A 15 5.86 -22.75 23.16
N MET A 16 5.63 -21.57 22.53
CA MET A 16 6.51 -21.09 21.45
C MET A 16 7.90 -20.76 21.99
N ARG A 17 8.91 -20.85 21.10
CA ARG A 17 10.31 -20.56 21.43
C ARG A 17 10.98 -19.76 20.31
N ALA A 18 12.00 -18.98 20.65
CA ALA A 18 12.89 -18.43 19.66
C ALA A 18 13.54 -19.55 18.84
N GLY A 19 13.69 -19.34 17.55
CA GLY A 19 14.13 -20.34 16.59
C GLY A 19 13.05 -21.27 16.04
N ASP A 20 11.80 -21.16 16.49
CA ASP A 20 10.67 -21.85 15.84
C ASP A 20 10.42 -21.23 14.46
N ASP A 21 10.17 -22.07 13.45
CA ASP A 21 9.63 -21.62 12.17
C ASP A 21 8.09 -21.61 12.29
N LEU A 22 7.53 -20.42 12.31
CA LEU A 22 6.08 -20.21 12.49
C LEU A 22 5.37 -20.41 11.14
N VAL A 23 4.64 -21.50 11.00
CA VAL A 23 3.99 -21.91 9.76
C VAL A 23 2.63 -21.27 9.58
N SER A 24 1.78 -21.35 10.62
CA SER A 24 0.43 -20.76 10.59
C SER A 24 -0.05 -20.33 11.96
N LEU A 25 -0.97 -19.38 11.97
CA LEU A 25 -1.77 -18.97 13.12
C LEU A 25 -3.24 -19.10 12.75
N GLY A 26 -4.04 -19.79 13.57
CA GLY A 26 -5.46 -20.06 13.29
C GLY A 26 -5.71 -20.71 11.91
N GLY A 27 -4.75 -21.49 11.40
CA GLY A 27 -4.80 -22.09 10.07
C GLY A 27 -4.41 -21.14 8.93
N ILE A 28 -4.13 -19.86 9.22
CA ILE A 28 -3.66 -18.88 8.23
C ILE A 28 -2.13 -18.94 8.13
N PRO A 29 -1.54 -19.18 6.94
CA PRO A 29 -0.10 -19.20 6.78
C PRO A 29 0.53 -17.85 7.15
N VAL A 30 1.61 -17.88 7.93
CA VAL A 30 2.37 -16.68 8.28
C VAL A 30 3.35 -16.34 7.16
N ARG A 31 3.19 -15.16 6.57
CA ARG A 31 4.06 -14.62 5.51
C ARG A 31 5.04 -13.58 6.04
N ASP A 32 4.55 -12.75 6.96
CA ASP A 32 5.32 -11.68 7.60
C ASP A 32 4.67 -11.27 8.93
N ILE A 33 5.21 -10.21 9.52
CA ILE A 33 4.77 -9.72 10.84
C ILE A 33 3.30 -9.28 10.88
N LEU A 34 2.69 -8.88 9.75
CA LEU A 34 1.28 -8.46 9.73
C LEU A 34 0.33 -9.61 10.08
N ASP A 35 0.66 -10.86 9.67
CA ASP A 35 -0.13 -12.02 10.06
C ASP A 35 -0.04 -12.24 11.59
N CYS A 36 1.11 -11.99 12.21
CA CYS A 36 1.26 -12.08 13.66
C CYS A 36 0.46 -10.99 14.37
N LEU A 37 0.51 -9.74 13.89
CA LEU A 37 -0.22 -8.61 14.47
C LEU A 37 -1.74 -8.78 14.37
N TYR A 38 -2.24 -9.41 13.31
CA TYR A 38 -3.67 -9.73 13.20
C TYR A 38 -4.14 -10.59 14.38
N PHE A 39 -3.34 -11.58 14.79
CA PHE A 39 -3.67 -12.46 15.90
C PHE A 39 -3.45 -11.84 17.29
N ASP A 40 -2.98 -10.60 17.38
CA ASP A 40 -2.93 -9.87 18.64
C ASP A 40 -4.34 -9.58 19.20
N GLY A 41 -5.36 -9.46 18.35
CA GLY A 41 -6.76 -9.31 18.74
C GLY A 41 -7.48 -10.63 19.09
N GLU A 42 -6.93 -11.79 18.70
CA GLU A 42 -7.59 -13.08 18.88
C GLU A 42 -7.27 -13.72 20.23
N GLU A 43 -8.29 -14.26 20.91
CA GLU A 43 -8.13 -14.84 22.25
C GLU A 43 -7.73 -16.32 22.24
N LYS A 44 -8.20 -17.08 21.25
CA LYS A 44 -8.02 -18.55 21.17
C LYS A 44 -7.78 -18.96 19.73
N PHE A 45 -6.63 -19.56 19.46
CA PHE A 45 -6.29 -20.12 18.17
C PHE A 45 -5.14 -21.11 18.27
N ASP A 46 -4.94 -21.90 17.23
CA ASP A 46 -3.83 -22.81 17.12
C ASP A 46 -2.68 -22.16 16.36
N ALA A 47 -1.46 -22.34 16.84
CA ALA A 47 -0.24 -21.95 16.17
C ALA A 47 0.51 -23.21 15.73
N GLU A 48 0.78 -23.31 14.42
CA GLU A 48 1.60 -24.38 13.89
C GLU A 48 3.03 -23.92 13.74
N VAL A 49 3.96 -24.63 14.36
CA VAL A 49 5.40 -24.34 14.31
C VAL A 49 6.19 -25.56 13.88
N VAL A 50 7.35 -25.33 13.23
CA VAL A 50 8.36 -26.36 13.00
C VAL A 50 9.53 -26.11 13.93
N ARG A 51 9.85 -27.10 14.77
CA ARG A 51 10.99 -27.08 15.70
C ARG A 51 11.84 -28.33 15.52
N SER A 52 13.12 -28.15 15.21
CA SER A 52 14.05 -29.26 14.94
C SER A 52 13.49 -30.24 13.89
N GLY A 53 12.91 -29.72 12.80
CA GLY A 53 12.32 -30.50 11.70
C GLY A 53 10.97 -31.17 12.01
N LYS A 54 10.42 -30.98 13.19
CA LYS A 54 9.13 -31.61 13.60
C LYS A 54 8.04 -30.54 13.71
N ARG A 55 6.89 -30.77 13.04
CA ARG A 55 5.69 -29.96 13.20
C ARG A 55 5.08 -30.15 14.60
N ARG A 56 4.61 -29.05 15.16
CA ARG A 56 3.91 -29.00 16.44
C ARG A 56 2.74 -28.04 16.34
N VAL A 57 1.64 -28.39 16.93
CA VAL A 57 0.48 -27.50 17.14
C VAL A 57 0.49 -27.04 18.59
N LEU A 58 0.46 -25.73 18.78
CA LEU A 58 0.47 -25.08 20.07
C LEU A 58 -0.86 -24.35 20.26
N HIS A 59 -1.57 -24.62 21.35
CA HIS A 59 -2.85 -23.97 21.63
C HIS A 59 -2.62 -22.65 22.35
N VAL A 60 -2.88 -21.54 21.67
CA VAL A 60 -2.75 -20.20 22.24
C VAL A 60 -4.06 -19.82 22.93
N ARG A 61 -3.94 -19.33 24.17
CA ARG A 61 -5.04 -18.72 24.95
C ARG A 61 -4.52 -17.47 25.64
N LYS A 62 -5.15 -16.34 25.36
CA LYS A 62 -4.78 -15.03 25.91
C LYS A 62 -6.01 -14.12 26.00
N SER A 63 -5.92 -12.99 26.69
CA SER A 63 -6.91 -11.92 26.55
C SER A 63 -6.69 -11.14 25.24
N ALA A 64 -7.74 -10.49 24.75
CA ALA A 64 -7.67 -9.67 23.53
C ALA A 64 -6.63 -8.55 23.65
N ASP A 65 -6.46 -7.98 24.83
CA ASP A 65 -5.53 -6.89 25.12
C ASP A 65 -4.07 -7.36 25.30
N GLU A 66 -3.81 -8.66 25.38
CA GLU A 66 -2.46 -9.20 25.56
C GLU A 66 -1.85 -9.52 24.20
N PRO A 67 -0.81 -8.80 23.73
CA PRO A 67 -0.18 -9.09 22.46
C PRO A 67 0.60 -10.42 22.50
N LEU A 68 0.70 -11.09 21.36
CA LEU A 68 1.60 -12.23 21.18
C LEU A 68 3.06 -11.81 21.35
N GLY A 69 3.37 -10.58 20.94
CA GLY A 69 4.71 -10.00 21.03
C GLY A 69 5.75 -10.82 20.23
N ILE A 70 5.34 -11.36 19.08
CA ILE A 70 6.23 -12.11 18.20
C ILE A 70 7.04 -11.10 17.37
N GLU A 71 8.35 -11.29 17.33
CA GLU A 71 9.24 -10.68 16.36
C GLU A 71 9.84 -11.78 15.49
N LEU A 72 9.92 -11.53 14.19
CA LEU A 72 10.53 -12.44 13.23
C LEU A 72 11.99 -12.07 12.99
N GLU A 73 12.85 -13.05 12.66
CA GLU A 73 14.25 -12.80 12.30
C GLU A 73 14.37 -12.05 10.99
N GLU A 74 13.54 -12.40 10.01
CA GLU A 74 13.57 -11.79 8.71
C GLU A 74 12.78 -10.48 8.72
N GLU A 75 13.47 -9.37 8.44
CA GLU A 75 12.84 -8.08 8.24
C GLU A 75 12.00 -8.09 6.96
N MET A 76 10.89 -7.39 7.00
CA MET A 76 10.00 -7.26 5.85
C MET A 76 10.68 -6.45 4.74
N ARG A 77 11.21 -7.14 3.73
CA ARG A 77 11.83 -6.48 2.57
C ARG A 77 10.75 -5.82 1.69
N PRO A 78 10.98 -4.59 1.21
CA PRO A 78 10.03 -3.91 0.34
C PRO A 78 9.75 -4.69 -0.95
N MET A 79 8.47 -4.76 -1.35
CA MET A 79 8.06 -5.25 -2.67
C MET A 79 8.51 -4.23 -3.71
N ARG A 80 9.31 -4.67 -4.69
CA ARG A 80 9.85 -3.78 -5.71
C ARG A 80 8.77 -3.27 -6.65
N CYS A 81 8.75 -1.97 -6.87
CA CYS A 81 7.92 -1.33 -7.87
C CYS A 81 8.33 -1.76 -9.29
N ARG A 82 7.35 -2.11 -10.12
CA ARG A 82 7.54 -2.47 -11.54
C ARG A 82 7.10 -1.37 -12.50
N ASN A 83 6.65 -0.23 -11.97
CA ASN A 83 6.16 0.88 -12.76
C ASN A 83 7.30 1.73 -13.32
N LYS A 84 7.01 2.39 -14.46
CA LYS A 84 7.85 3.40 -15.07
C LYS A 84 7.08 4.72 -15.17
N CYS A 85 6.63 5.22 -14.01
CA CYS A 85 5.86 6.46 -13.97
C CYS A 85 6.67 7.61 -14.56
N VAL A 86 6.04 8.40 -15.46
CA VAL A 86 6.71 9.53 -16.13
C VAL A 86 7.24 10.59 -15.15
N PHE A 87 6.69 10.61 -13.94
CA PHE A 87 7.04 11.53 -12.86
C PHE A 87 7.73 10.83 -11.67
N CYS A 88 8.23 9.59 -11.83
CA CYS A 88 8.81 8.85 -10.72
C CYS A 88 9.91 9.67 -10.04
N PHE A 89 9.73 9.93 -8.74
CA PHE A 89 10.69 10.72 -7.98
C PHE A 89 12.04 10.01 -7.83
N VAL A 90 12.03 8.70 -7.64
CA VAL A 90 13.26 7.91 -7.49
C VAL A 90 14.10 7.93 -8.77
N ASP A 91 13.45 7.92 -9.96
CA ASP A 91 14.16 8.00 -11.24
C ASP A 91 14.80 9.37 -11.50
N GLN A 92 14.44 10.39 -10.73
CA GLN A 92 14.95 11.77 -10.79
C GLN A 92 15.97 12.10 -9.68
N LEU A 93 16.45 11.10 -8.94
CA LEU A 93 17.47 11.33 -7.94
C LEU A 93 18.86 11.48 -8.55
N PRO A 94 19.75 12.32 -7.99
CA PRO A 94 21.13 12.42 -8.43
C PRO A 94 21.82 11.07 -8.35
N LYS A 95 22.69 10.77 -9.31
CA LYS A 95 23.49 9.55 -9.30
C LYS A 95 24.56 9.57 -8.20
N GLY A 96 24.96 8.39 -7.72
CA GLY A 96 26.07 8.23 -6.76
C GLY A 96 25.71 8.51 -5.30
N MET A 97 24.43 8.60 -4.97
CA MET A 97 23.97 8.68 -3.58
C MET A 97 23.93 7.28 -2.94
N ARG A 98 23.65 7.22 -1.63
CA ARG A 98 23.50 5.94 -0.92
C ARG A 98 22.44 5.05 -1.55
N GLU A 99 22.69 3.75 -1.65
CA GLU A 99 21.82 2.78 -2.35
C GLU A 99 20.38 2.76 -1.83
N SER A 100 20.17 2.99 -0.54
CA SER A 100 18.83 3.01 0.08
C SER A 100 17.90 4.08 -0.52
N LEU A 101 18.41 5.15 -1.13
CA LEU A 101 17.62 6.18 -1.80
C LEU A 101 17.02 5.72 -3.14
N TYR A 102 17.61 4.69 -3.75
CA TYR A 102 17.17 4.19 -5.06
C TYR A 102 16.22 2.99 -4.94
N VAL A 103 15.81 2.65 -3.72
CA VAL A 103 14.80 1.61 -3.52
C VAL A 103 13.46 2.12 -4.01
N LYS A 104 12.96 1.53 -5.10
CA LYS A 104 11.60 1.74 -5.60
C LYS A 104 10.70 0.67 -5.04
N ASP A 105 9.82 1.05 -4.15
CA ASP A 105 8.83 0.15 -3.55
C ASP A 105 7.41 0.46 -4.05
N ASP A 106 6.57 -0.56 -4.01
CA ASP A 106 5.13 -0.49 -4.26
C ASP A 106 4.48 -1.55 -3.38
N ASP A 107 4.59 -1.35 -2.06
CA ASP A 107 4.31 -2.35 -1.04
C ASP A 107 3.13 -1.94 -0.15
N TYR A 108 2.02 -2.65 -0.28
CA TYR A 108 0.79 -2.39 0.49
C TYR A 108 0.99 -2.52 2.00
N ARG A 109 1.98 -3.29 2.46
CA ARG A 109 2.28 -3.45 3.88
C ARG A 109 2.81 -2.15 4.47
N TYR A 110 3.72 -1.47 3.74
CA TYR A 110 4.19 -0.14 4.12
C TYR A 110 3.12 0.93 3.94
N SER A 111 2.19 0.76 2.99
CA SER A 111 1.03 1.63 2.89
C SER A 111 0.22 1.60 4.19
N PHE A 112 -0.06 0.42 4.72
CA PHE A 112 -0.77 0.25 5.99
C PHE A 112 0.03 0.74 7.20
N ILE A 113 1.35 0.41 7.29
CA ILE A 113 2.18 0.70 8.47
C ILE A 113 2.56 2.18 8.55
N SER A 114 2.89 2.81 7.42
CA SER A 114 3.51 4.15 7.38
C SER A 114 2.81 5.16 6.47
N GLY A 115 1.70 4.80 5.85
CA GLY A 115 0.96 5.68 4.94
C GLY A 115 1.64 5.91 3.59
N SER A 116 2.54 5.03 3.17
CA SER A 116 3.16 5.11 1.84
C SER A 116 2.12 4.87 0.75
N TYR A 117 2.14 5.70 -0.29
CA TYR A 117 1.23 5.54 -1.42
C TYR A 117 1.69 4.42 -2.35
N VAL A 118 0.78 3.51 -2.71
CA VAL A 118 1.03 2.36 -3.59
C VAL A 118 0.11 2.38 -4.81
N THR A 119 0.53 1.77 -5.89
CA THR A 119 -0.24 1.75 -7.14
C THR A 119 -1.15 0.53 -7.28
N LEU A 120 -0.99 -0.47 -6.44
CA LEU A 120 -1.62 -1.80 -6.50
C LEU A 120 -1.35 -2.58 -7.81
N THR A 121 -0.45 -2.10 -8.68
CA THR A 121 -0.21 -2.71 -10.00
C THR A 121 0.57 -4.01 -9.94
N ASN A 122 1.37 -4.21 -8.89
CA ASN A 122 2.22 -5.39 -8.70
C ASN A 122 1.60 -6.46 -7.78
N LEU A 123 0.39 -6.22 -7.28
CA LEU A 123 -0.31 -7.16 -6.41
C LEU A 123 -0.95 -8.31 -7.19
N SER A 124 -0.98 -9.47 -6.59
CA SER A 124 -1.84 -10.59 -7.00
C SER A 124 -3.24 -10.44 -6.40
N ASP A 125 -4.19 -11.24 -6.90
CA ASP A 125 -5.53 -11.29 -6.31
C ASP A 125 -5.49 -11.84 -4.87
N ASP A 126 -4.55 -12.76 -4.58
CA ASP A 126 -4.31 -13.29 -3.25
C ASP A 126 -3.77 -12.21 -2.27
N ASP A 127 -2.99 -11.22 -2.76
CA ASP A 127 -2.59 -10.07 -1.95
C ASP A 127 -3.79 -9.16 -1.64
N ILE A 128 -4.68 -8.94 -2.60
CA ILE A 128 -5.94 -8.20 -2.38
C ILE A 128 -6.82 -8.93 -1.35
N ASP A 129 -6.96 -10.25 -1.48
CA ASP A 129 -7.72 -11.06 -0.52
C ASP A 129 -7.07 -11.06 0.88
N ARG A 130 -5.74 -10.99 0.95
CA ARG A 130 -5.00 -10.85 2.21
C ARG A 130 -5.24 -9.49 2.85
N ILE A 131 -5.22 -8.39 2.10
CA ILE A 131 -5.55 -7.05 2.61
C ILE A 131 -6.93 -7.07 3.27
N ILE A 132 -7.91 -7.67 2.59
CA ILE A 132 -9.29 -7.79 3.08
C ILE A 132 -9.34 -8.65 4.34
N ARG A 133 -8.76 -9.85 4.30
CA ARG A 133 -8.78 -10.80 5.41
C ARG A 133 -8.14 -10.24 6.68
N LEU A 134 -6.99 -9.53 6.54
CA LEU A 134 -6.29 -8.93 7.67
C LEU A 134 -6.87 -7.57 8.09
N GLY A 135 -7.85 -7.05 7.35
CA GLY A 135 -8.45 -5.74 7.64
C GLY A 135 -7.44 -4.60 7.56
N LEU A 136 -6.48 -4.66 6.63
CA LEU A 136 -5.44 -3.62 6.51
C LEU A 136 -6.04 -2.30 6.01
N SER A 137 -6.46 -1.46 6.93
CA SER A 137 -7.15 -0.21 6.68
C SER A 137 -6.63 0.89 7.62
N PRO A 138 -6.38 2.12 7.15
CA PRO A 138 -6.50 2.55 5.75
C PRO A 138 -5.35 2.10 4.84
N ILE A 139 -5.59 2.12 3.51
CA ILE A 139 -4.57 1.96 2.47
C ILE A 139 -4.45 3.27 1.68
N TYR A 140 -3.23 3.66 1.33
CA TYR A 140 -2.93 4.88 0.57
C TYR A 140 -2.63 4.51 -0.89
N ILE A 141 -3.39 5.04 -1.85
CA ILE A 141 -3.37 4.58 -3.24
C ILE A 141 -3.02 5.71 -4.21
N SER A 142 -1.97 5.51 -4.99
CA SER A 142 -1.58 6.36 -6.12
C SER A 142 -2.45 6.02 -7.33
N VAL A 143 -3.41 6.90 -7.68
CA VAL A 143 -4.36 6.69 -8.78
C VAL A 143 -3.96 7.45 -10.03
N HIS A 144 -3.62 8.72 -9.89
CA HIS A 144 -3.17 9.68 -10.89
C HIS A 144 -4.19 10.04 -11.98
N ALA A 145 -5.02 9.08 -12.43
CA ALA A 145 -6.15 9.30 -13.33
C ALA A 145 -7.20 8.20 -13.16
N PHE A 146 -8.49 8.56 -13.27
CA PHE A 146 -9.58 7.58 -13.27
C PHE A 146 -9.70 6.88 -14.61
N THR A 147 -9.43 7.60 -15.71
CA THR A 147 -9.44 7.06 -17.07
C THR A 147 -8.22 6.15 -17.30
N ASP A 148 -8.45 4.89 -17.68
CA ASP A 148 -7.40 3.88 -17.88
C ASP A 148 -6.34 4.31 -18.90
N GLU A 149 -6.75 4.93 -20.02
CA GLU A 149 -5.84 5.39 -21.05
C GLU A 149 -4.88 6.45 -20.53
N VAL A 150 -5.38 7.44 -19.80
CA VAL A 150 -4.55 8.49 -19.20
C VAL A 150 -3.64 7.90 -18.13
N ARG A 151 -4.15 6.99 -17.30
CA ARG A 151 -3.36 6.32 -16.26
C ARG A 151 -2.22 5.48 -16.86
N ARG A 152 -2.44 4.74 -17.96
CA ARG A 152 -1.39 4.00 -18.66
C ARG A 152 -0.27 4.91 -19.17
N ARG A 153 -0.60 6.12 -19.63
CA ARG A 153 0.41 7.11 -20.05
C ARG A 153 1.23 7.65 -18.89
N LEU A 154 0.65 7.76 -17.71
CA LEU A 154 1.31 8.27 -16.50
C LEU A 154 2.16 7.21 -15.80
N VAL A 155 1.61 6.00 -15.61
CA VAL A 155 2.23 4.95 -14.79
C VAL A 155 3.02 3.93 -15.63
N THR A 156 2.68 3.77 -16.88
CA THR A 156 3.39 2.89 -17.85
C THR A 156 3.56 1.45 -17.35
N ASN A 157 2.44 0.82 -16.96
CA ASN A 157 2.41 -0.57 -16.51
C ASN A 157 1.09 -1.23 -16.95
N PRO A 158 1.10 -2.44 -17.55
CA PRO A 158 -0.12 -3.16 -17.93
C PRO A 158 -1.09 -3.43 -16.78
N GLY A 159 -0.59 -3.56 -15.54
CA GLY A 159 -1.42 -3.79 -14.36
C GLY A 159 -2.28 -2.58 -13.94
N THR A 160 -2.12 -1.42 -14.56
CA THR A 160 -2.91 -0.22 -14.24
C THR A 160 -4.40 -0.37 -14.50
N ASP A 161 -4.80 -1.20 -15.45
CA ASP A 161 -6.20 -1.38 -15.86
C ASP A 161 -7.06 -2.07 -14.79
N THR A 162 -6.42 -2.77 -13.86
CA THR A 162 -7.12 -3.46 -12.76
C THR A 162 -7.36 -2.55 -11.54
N LEU A 163 -6.79 -1.35 -11.49
CA LEU A 163 -6.77 -0.51 -10.30
C LEU A 163 -8.18 -0.22 -9.76
N ILE A 164 -9.06 0.32 -10.59
CA ILE A 164 -10.41 0.72 -10.15
C ILE A 164 -11.23 -0.49 -9.70
N ALA A 165 -11.10 -1.63 -10.39
CA ALA A 165 -11.76 -2.87 -9.98
C ALA A 165 -11.26 -3.36 -8.60
N ARG A 166 -9.94 -3.29 -8.35
CA ARG A 166 -9.33 -3.61 -7.04
C ARG A 166 -9.80 -2.67 -5.96
N MET A 167 -9.84 -1.37 -6.22
CA MET A 167 -10.35 -0.38 -5.27
C MET A 167 -11.81 -0.65 -4.90
N ARG A 168 -12.66 -0.97 -5.88
CA ARG A 168 -14.06 -1.35 -5.60
C ARG A 168 -14.17 -2.61 -4.74
N LYS A 169 -13.32 -3.62 -5.01
CA LYS A 169 -13.28 -4.84 -4.20
C LYS A 169 -12.86 -4.55 -2.76
N LEU A 170 -11.85 -3.69 -2.57
CA LEU A 170 -11.39 -3.26 -1.24
C LEU A 170 -12.48 -2.45 -0.51
N GLY A 171 -13.11 -1.49 -1.18
CA GLY A 171 -14.18 -0.66 -0.60
C GLY A 171 -15.39 -1.50 -0.19
N ALA A 172 -15.86 -2.40 -1.05
CA ALA A 172 -16.96 -3.32 -0.73
C ALA A 172 -16.68 -4.22 0.49
N ALA A 173 -15.39 -4.44 0.80
CA ALA A 173 -14.94 -5.15 2.00
C ALA A 173 -14.72 -4.24 3.22
N GLY A 174 -15.07 -2.96 3.14
CA GLY A 174 -14.95 -1.99 4.24
C GLY A 174 -13.54 -1.40 4.42
N ILE A 175 -12.61 -1.62 3.49
CA ILE A 175 -11.27 -1.03 3.55
C ILE A 175 -11.36 0.46 3.18
N LYS A 176 -10.89 1.33 4.09
CA LYS A 176 -10.76 2.78 3.82
C LYS A 176 -9.54 3.05 2.95
N MET A 177 -9.70 3.95 1.99
CA MET A 177 -8.65 4.31 1.04
C MET A 177 -8.43 5.82 1.02
N HIS A 178 -7.17 6.23 1.12
CA HIS A 178 -6.72 7.59 0.84
C HIS A 178 -6.07 7.59 -0.52
N THR A 179 -6.54 8.43 -1.45
CA THR A 179 -6.05 8.42 -2.83
C THR A 179 -5.24 9.66 -3.17
N GLN A 180 -4.32 9.55 -4.11
CA GLN A 180 -3.49 10.66 -4.57
C GLN A 180 -3.48 10.75 -6.10
N LEU A 181 -3.61 11.97 -6.60
CA LEU A 181 -3.46 12.36 -7.99
C LEU A 181 -2.25 13.29 -8.10
N VAL A 182 -1.16 12.83 -8.72
CA VAL A 182 -0.03 13.69 -9.11
C VAL A 182 -0.37 14.34 -10.44
N ILE A 183 -0.57 15.65 -10.44
CA ILE A 183 -1.00 16.40 -11.61
C ILE A 183 0.18 16.77 -12.50
N VAL A 184 0.13 16.29 -13.73
CA VAL A 184 1.09 16.56 -14.79
C VAL A 184 0.39 17.44 -15.85
N PRO A 185 0.79 18.72 -16.01
CA PRO A 185 0.14 19.64 -16.93
C PRO A 185 0.01 19.10 -18.35
N GLY A 186 -1.21 19.14 -18.90
CA GLY A 186 -1.56 18.63 -20.23
C GLY A 186 -1.75 17.11 -20.32
N LEU A 187 -1.68 16.37 -19.18
CA LEU A 187 -1.95 14.93 -19.18
C LEU A 187 -3.19 14.55 -18.36
N ASN A 188 -3.28 14.99 -17.11
CA ASN A 188 -4.37 14.64 -16.20
C ASN A 188 -4.93 15.83 -15.40
N ASP A 189 -4.67 17.03 -15.84
CA ASP A 189 -5.32 18.26 -15.39
C ASP A 189 -6.69 18.49 -16.09
N GLY A 190 -7.32 19.60 -15.82
CA GLY A 190 -8.57 20.04 -16.46
C GLY A 190 -9.70 19.01 -16.38
N GLU A 191 -10.23 18.57 -17.52
CA GLU A 191 -11.36 17.63 -17.56
C GLU A 191 -11.04 16.27 -16.94
N GLU A 192 -9.82 15.76 -17.12
CA GLU A 192 -9.42 14.47 -16.54
C GLU A 192 -9.37 14.55 -15.01
N LEU A 193 -8.93 15.68 -14.44
CA LEU A 193 -8.96 15.92 -13.01
C LEU A 193 -10.41 15.88 -12.48
N THR A 194 -11.36 16.54 -13.16
CA THR A 194 -12.76 16.47 -12.80
C THR A 194 -13.31 15.04 -12.85
N LYS A 195 -13.02 14.30 -13.93
CA LYS A 195 -13.42 12.88 -14.08
C LYS A 195 -12.83 12.03 -12.96
N SER A 196 -11.56 12.26 -12.64
CA SER A 196 -10.85 11.50 -11.62
C SER A 196 -11.44 11.73 -10.23
N ILE A 197 -11.68 12.98 -9.83
CA ILE A 197 -12.27 13.29 -8.51
C ILE A 197 -13.68 12.72 -8.40
N ARG A 198 -14.55 12.97 -9.39
CA ARG A 198 -15.92 12.43 -9.37
C ARG A 198 -15.98 10.92 -9.42
N GLY A 199 -15.11 10.31 -10.25
CA GLY A 199 -15.01 8.86 -10.33
C GLY A 199 -14.57 8.23 -9.02
N LEU A 200 -13.58 8.81 -8.35
CA LEU A 200 -13.09 8.34 -7.05
C LEU A 200 -14.11 8.56 -5.93
N HIS A 201 -14.81 9.70 -5.92
CA HIS A 201 -15.91 9.94 -4.99
C HIS A 201 -16.99 8.86 -5.07
N GLY A 202 -17.26 8.32 -6.26
CA GLY A 202 -18.19 7.20 -6.47
C GLY A 202 -17.67 5.81 -6.10
N VAL A 203 -16.44 5.69 -5.62
CA VAL A 203 -15.87 4.40 -5.16
C VAL A 203 -16.02 4.28 -3.65
N GLU A 204 -16.79 3.28 -3.20
CA GLU A 204 -16.96 2.99 -1.78
C GLU A 204 -15.62 2.82 -1.08
N GLY A 205 -15.50 3.33 0.15
CA GLY A 205 -14.28 3.27 0.94
C GLY A 205 -13.23 4.34 0.63
N VAL A 206 -13.36 5.12 -0.46
CA VAL A 206 -12.49 6.29 -0.69
C VAL A 206 -12.86 7.39 0.29
N ALA A 207 -11.94 7.69 1.21
CA ALA A 207 -12.12 8.69 2.25
C ALA A 207 -11.61 10.06 1.84
N THR A 208 -10.52 10.12 1.06
CA THR A 208 -9.92 11.39 0.60
C THR A 208 -9.28 11.24 -0.77
N VAL A 209 -9.23 12.37 -1.50
CA VAL A 209 -8.49 12.51 -2.76
C VAL A 209 -7.50 13.67 -2.62
N ALA A 210 -6.22 13.35 -2.48
CA ALA A 210 -5.17 14.36 -2.46
C ALA A 210 -4.77 14.72 -3.91
N VAL A 211 -4.75 16.01 -4.21
CA VAL A 211 -4.33 16.55 -5.51
C VAL A 211 -3.01 17.31 -5.31
N VAL A 212 -1.94 16.81 -5.90
CA VAL A 212 -0.59 17.36 -5.71
C VAL A 212 0.08 17.69 -7.06
N PRO A 213 0.85 18.76 -7.17
CA PRO A 213 1.57 19.05 -8.40
C PRO A 213 2.70 18.04 -8.63
N VAL A 214 3.06 17.83 -9.89
CA VAL A 214 4.25 17.04 -10.22
C VAL A 214 5.51 17.71 -9.68
N GLY A 215 6.33 16.94 -8.96
CA GLY A 215 7.67 17.35 -8.51
C GLY A 215 8.72 17.00 -9.57
N LEU A 216 9.50 17.98 -10.00
CA LEU A 216 10.57 17.79 -10.98
C LEU A 216 11.91 18.24 -10.40
N THR A 217 12.96 17.48 -10.72
CA THR A 217 14.35 17.80 -10.35
C THR A 217 15.19 18.14 -11.58
N GLY A 218 16.42 18.60 -11.37
CA GLY A 218 17.38 18.82 -12.45
C GLY A 218 17.97 17.53 -13.05
N HIS A 219 17.64 16.34 -12.50
CA HIS A 219 18.23 15.06 -12.90
C HIS A 219 17.25 14.24 -13.74
N ARG A 220 16.81 14.80 -14.87
CA ARG A 220 15.80 14.19 -15.74
C ARG A 220 16.34 13.77 -17.11
N GLU A 221 17.62 13.60 -17.27
CA GLU A 221 18.22 13.14 -18.52
C GLU A 221 17.69 11.76 -18.92
N GLY A 222 17.19 11.65 -20.15
CA GLY A 222 16.61 10.41 -20.69
C GLY A 222 15.22 10.05 -20.18
N LEU A 223 14.61 10.85 -19.30
CA LEU A 223 13.23 10.68 -18.83
C LEU A 223 12.25 11.46 -19.73
N ALA A 224 10.97 11.08 -19.66
CA ALA A 224 9.89 11.76 -20.38
C ALA A 224 9.94 13.29 -20.14
N PRO A 225 9.81 14.11 -21.20
CA PRO A 225 9.84 15.56 -21.06
C PRO A 225 8.58 16.04 -20.33
N LEU A 226 8.78 16.55 -19.12
CA LEU A 226 7.74 17.16 -18.30
C LEU A 226 8.14 18.59 -17.94
N ARG A 227 7.15 19.42 -17.68
CA ARG A 227 7.33 20.77 -17.15
C ARG A 227 6.54 20.94 -15.85
N PRO A 228 6.94 21.84 -14.96
CA PRO A 228 6.13 22.21 -13.82
C PRO A 228 4.84 22.93 -14.28
N ALA A 229 3.82 22.94 -13.45
CA ALA A 229 2.66 23.79 -13.66
C ALA A 229 3.04 25.27 -13.55
N THR A 230 2.44 26.12 -14.36
CA THR A 230 2.55 27.58 -14.21
C THR A 230 1.74 28.02 -12.98
N ARG A 231 1.92 29.28 -12.60
CA ARG A 231 1.13 29.87 -11.50
C ARG A 231 -0.36 29.88 -11.82
N GLU A 232 -0.71 30.19 -13.07
CA GLU A 232 -2.08 30.25 -13.56
C GLU A 232 -2.72 28.85 -13.57
N GLU A 233 -1.99 27.83 -14.06
CA GLU A 233 -2.43 26.44 -14.07
C GLU A 233 -2.63 25.92 -12.64
N SER A 234 -1.70 26.25 -11.74
CA SER A 234 -1.83 25.88 -10.32
C SER A 234 -3.04 26.54 -9.65
N ALA A 235 -3.25 27.82 -9.89
CA ALA A 235 -4.41 28.55 -9.37
C ALA A 235 -5.74 28.00 -9.94
N ALA A 236 -5.76 27.66 -11.23
CA ALA A 236 -6.92 27.04 -11.87
C ALA A 236 -7.23 25.66 -11.27
N THR A 237 -6.19 24.84 -11.02
CA THR A 237 -6.34 23.53 -10.37
C THR A 237 -6.89 23.66 -8.96
N VAL A 238 -6.37 24.59 -8.14
CA VAL A 238 -6.88 24.84 -6.78
C VAL A 238 -8.35 25.23 -6.82
N LYS A 239 -8.70 26.22 -7.66
CA LYS A 239 -10.10 26.67 -7.82
C LYS A 239 -11.03 25.55 -8.27
N GLN A 240 -10.56 24.68 -9.17
CA GLN A 240 -11.30 23.52 -9.66
C GLN A 240 -11.56 22.52 -8.53
N VAL A 241 -10.53 22.19 -7.73
CA VAL A 241 -10.64 21.27 -6.61
C VAL A 241 -11.58 21.81 -5.53
N GLU A 242 -11.49 23.12 -5.19
CA GLU A 242 -12.38 23.78 -4.25
C GLU A 242 -13.84 23.72 -4.70
N ALA A 243 -14.10 23.97 -5.99
CA ALA A 243 -15.44 23.89 -6.56
C ALA A 243 -16.02 22.46 -6.50
N LEU A 244 -15.19 21.45 -6.85
CA LEU A 244 -15.60 20.05 -6.77
C LEU A 244 -15.81 19.59 -5.33
N ASN A 245 -14.99 20.05 -4.39
CA ASN A 245 -15.15 19.75 -2.98
C ASN A 245 -16.48 20.30 -2.44
N ALA A 246 -16.83 21.55 -2.79
CA ALA A 246 -18.11 22.15 -2.43
C ALA A 246 -19.32 21.43 -3.07
N GLU A 247 -19.18 20.98 -4.33
CA GLU A 247 -20.21 20.23 -5.06
C GLU A 247 -20.46 18.84 -4.44
N LEU A 248 -19.41 18.15 -4.01
CA LEU A 248 -19.46 16.76 -3.55
C LEU A 248 -19.67 16.62 -2.03
N GLY A 249 -19.76 17.73 -1.30
CA GLY A 249 -20.11 17.75 0.12
C GLY A 249 -18.95 17.40 1.05
N GLY A 250 -17.72 17.68 0.63
CA GLY A 250 -16.48 17.51 1.41
C GLY A 250 -16.00 18.79 2.07
#